data_6632c77612046c566bb2da369789f035
#
_entry.id   6632c77612046c566bb2da369789f035
#
_cell.length_a   1.000
_cell.length_b   1.000
_cell.length_c   1.000
_cell.angle_alpha   90.00
_cell.angle_beta   90.00
_cell.angle_gamma   90.00
#
_symmetry.space_group_name_H-M   'P 1'
#
loop_
_entity.id
_entity.type
_entity.pdbx_description
1 polymer ?
#
loop_
_entity_poly.entity_id
_entity_poly.type
_entity_poly.pdbx_seq_one_letter_code
_entity_poly.pdbx_strand_id
1 'polypeptide(L)'
;MTIIYNENFQLVRVANIASLKGENMCYVQKLIDKMNEQGEDKQYIEICAAYAQKLCDNNVPVVFDFKHLSLLLGYEPAELAFYLFASEDLSYTRIQIPKKNGGFRNIEIPSDRLKSIQRWILRNVLDGMEVHESCYGFKKGKSIYDNALLHVGKDCVLNMDLKDFFPSITQKDVFNIFYKKGYTKKVSYYFAKILTKDGVLPQGSPASPMISNIVANHLDKRLNELAKCYNSVYSRYADDITFSGATNIKNMIPVVTKIIEEENFQVNEQKTRYAYYYQRQEVTGLIVNKKVSIPKKYLRELSKEIYYCQKYGVSSHLIKTGNHKSFYKEHMYGKAYFVNMVDKEKGQKILNELDSIMWEY
;
A
#
# COMPACT_ATOMS: atom_id res chain seq x y z
N MET A 1 2.03 19.35 -12.64
CA MET A 1 1.25 20.42 -13.28
C MET A 1 1.05 21.49 -12.21
N THR A 2 1.73 22.61 -12.33
CA THR A 2 1.67 23.71 -11.36
C THR A 2 0.66 24.73 -11.85
N ILE A 3 -0.28 25.12 -11.00
CA ILE A 3 -1.35 26.05 -11.34
C ILE A 3 -1.12 27.35 -10.58
N ILE A 4 -1.06 28.48 -11.29
CA ILE A 4 -1.01 29.83 -10.76
C ILE A 4 -2.30 30.54 -11.20
N TYR A 5 -2.97 31.25 -10.29
CA TYR A 5 -4.20 31.99 -10.58
C TYR A 5 -3.92 33.27 -11.34
N ASN A 6 -4.84 33.66 -12.23
CA ASN A 6 -4.93 35.02 -12.79
C ASN A 6 -6.08 35.80 -12.13
N GLU A 7 -6.23 37.10 -12.48
CA GLU A 7 -7.22 38.02 -11.92
C GLU A 7 -8.67 37.58 -11.94
N ASN A 8 -9.01 36.57 -12.79
CA ASN A 8 -10.34 35.98 -12.91
C ASN A 8 -10.39 34.54 -12.36
N PHE A 9 -9.42 34.15 -11.53
CA PHE A 9 -9.28 32.75 -11.08
C PHE A 9 -9.21 31.74 -12.22
N GLN A 10 -8.76 32.14 -13.42
CA GLN A 10 -8.57 31.21 -14.54
C GLN A 10 -7.23 30.51 -14.46
N LEU A 11 -7.27 29.22 -14.80
CA LEU A 11 -6.16 28.30 -14.79
C LEU A 11 -5.04 28.71 -15.74
N VAL A 12 -3.84 28.96 -15.21
CA VAL A 12 -2.62 28.93 -16.02
C VAL A 12 -1.95 27.57 -15.84
N ARG A 13 -1.99 26.74 -16.89
CA ARG A 13 -1.33 25.43 -16.92
C ARG A 13 0.18 25.62 -17.01
N VAL A 14 0.92 25.19 -15.99
CA VAL A 14 2.38 25.08 -16.05
C VAL A 14 2.75 23.59 -15.93
N ALA A 15 3.67 23.17 -16.80
CA ALA A 15 3.99 21.77 -17.11
C ALA A 15 4.50 20.90 -15.95
N ASN A 16 4.33 19.60 -16.13
CA ASN A 16 4.76 18.41 -15.38
C ASN A 16 5.81 18.54 -14.25
N ILE A 17 5.44 17.97 -13.10
CA ILE A 17 6.18 17.85 -11.83
C ILE A 17 7.38 16.86 -11.89
N ALA A 18 8.02 16.63 -13.03
CA ALA A 18 9.02 15.57 -13.16
C ALA A 18 10.49 15.95 -12.92
N SER A 19 10.83 17.26 -12.62
CA SER A 19 12.23 17.65 -12.33
C SER A 19 12.32 18.77 -11.27
N LEU A 20 12.11 18.43 -10.01
CA LEU A 20 11.69 19.38 -8.98
C LEU A 20 12.79 20.26 -8.35
N LYS A 21 14.08 20.01 -8.51
CA LYS A 21 15.11 20.79 -7.75
C LYS A 21 15.45 22.16 -8.33
N GLY A 22 15.27 22.37 -9.63
CA GLY A 22 15.48 23.69 -10.28
C GLY A 22 14.19 24.49 -10.47
N GLU A 23 13.04 23.82 -10.54
CA GLU A 23 11.74 24.42 -10.82
C GLU A 23 11.04 25.00 -9.57
N ASN A 24 11.39 24.52 -8.37
CA ASN A 24 10.79 24.96 -7.12
C ASN A 24 11.12 26.43 -6.78
N MET A 25 12.36 26.85 -6.99
CA MET A 25 12.75 28.26 -6.83
C MET A 25 12.05 29.15 -7.87
N CYS A 26 11.86 28.63 -9.09
CA CYS A 26 11.11 29.30 -10.15
C CYS A 26 9.62 29.47 -9.80
N TYR A 27 9.00 28.46 -9.11
CA TYR A 27 7.60 28.54 -8.71
C TYR A 27 7.34 29.60 -7.63
N VAL A 28 8.13 29.61 -6.56
CA VAL A 28 7.96 30.58 -5.46
C VAL A 28 8.19 32.01 -5.95
N GLN A 29 9.20 32.21 -6.80
CA GLN A 29 9.44 33.54 -7.38
C GLN A 29 8.28 33.98 -8.25
N LYS A 30 7.77 33.12 -9.14
CA LYS A 30 6.58 33.45 -9.96
C LYS A 30 5.33 33.75 -9.13
N LEU A 31 5.18 33.06 -7.99
CA LEU A 31 4.09 33.29 -7.04
C LEU A 31 4.22 34.74 -6.47
N ILE A 32 5.42 35.10 -5.99
CA ILE A 32 5.70 36.42 -5.45
C ILE A 32 5.45 37.51 -6.50
N ASP A 33 6.00 37.33 -7.72
CA ASP A 33 5.85 38.28 -8.81
C ASP A 33 4.37 38.50 -9.13
N LYS A 34 3.60 37.39 -9.22
CA LYS A 34 2.16 37.48 -9.53
C LYS A 34 1.34 38.13 -8.44
N MET A 35 1.65 37.85 -7.16
CA MET A 35 0.97 38.52 -6.03
C MET A 35 1.30 39.99 -5.95
N ASN A 36 2.54 40.39 -6.27
CA ASN A 36 2.92 41.82 -6.38
C ASN A 36 2.17 42.51 -7.53
N GLU A 37 2.03 41.88 -8.71
CA GLU A 37 1.24 42.41 -9.83
C GLU A 37 -0.24 42.63 -9.47
N GLN A 38 -0.78 41.76 -8.58
CA GLN A 38 -2.16 41.85 -8.09
C GLN A 38 -2.34 42.89 -6.96
N GLY A 39 -1.24 43.51 -6.48
CA GLY A 39 -1.30 44.51 -5.43
C GLY A 39 -1.57 43.96 -4.03
N GLU A 40 -1.27 42.67 -3.82
CA GLU A 40 -1.46 42.02 -2.51
C GLU A 40 -0.54 42.67 -1.44
N ASP A 41 -0.96 42.58 -0.18
CA ASP A 41 -0.18 43.06 0.95
C ASP A 41 1.16 42.33 1.09
N LYS A 42 2.24 43.08 1.34
CA LYS A 42 3.59 42.50 1.46
C LYS A 42 3.70 41.43 2.53
N GLN A 43 3.07 41.61 3.68
CA GLN A 43 3.09 40.62 4.76
C GLN A 43 2.37 39.32 4.33
N TYR A 44 1.28 39.45 3.58
CA TYR A 44 0.54 38.30 3.03
C TYR A 44 1.37 37.55 1.98
N ILE A 45 2.08 38.28 1.10
CA ILE A 45 3.01 37.68 0.11
C ILE A 45 4.10 36.88 0.81
N GLU A 46 4.74 37.45 1.85
CA GLU A 46 5.79 36.76 2.61
C GLU A 46 5.28 35.48 3.27
N ILE A 47 4.09 35.47 3.86
CA ILE A 47 3.47 34.30 4.47
C ILE A 47 3.21 33.22 3.40
N CYS A 48 2.63 33.59 2.26
CA CYS A 48 2.33 32.67 1.16
C CYS A 48 3.61 32.09 0.56
N ALA A 49 4.64 32.91 0.35
CA ALA A 49 5.93 32.48 -0.18
C ALA A 49 6.64 31.53 0.77
N ALA A 50 6.70 31.85 2.07
CA ALA A 50 7.29 30.97 3.08
C ALA A 50 6.57 29.61 3.18
N TYR A 51 5.25 29.62 3.10
CA TYR A 51 4.46 28.38 3.09
C TYR A 51 4.72 27.56 1.81
N ALA A 52 4.72 28.19 0.64
CA ALA A 52 5.02 27.54 -0.62
C ALA A 52 6.44 26.95 -0.63
N GLN A 53 7.44 27.73 -0.17
CA GLN A 53 8.82 27.27 -0.06
C GLN A 53 8.94 26.03 0.82
N LYS A 54 8.30 26.02 2.00
CA LYS A 54 8.28 24.88 2.90
C LYS A 54 7.75 23.61 2.25
N LEU A 55 6.69 23.70 1.45
CA LEU A 55 6.12 22.55 0.74
C LEU A 55 7.03 22.09 -0.41
N CYS A 56 7.61 23.04 -1.15
CA CYS A 56 8.60 22.76 -2.18
C CYS A 56 9.83 22.03 -1.62
N ASP A 57 10.37 22.46 -0.48
CA ASP A 57 11.51 21.82 0.19
C ASP A 57 11.17 20.40 0.66
N ASN A 58 9.92 20.16 1.01
CA ASN A 58 9.40 18.82 1.35
C ASN A 58 9.04 17.97 0.12
N ASN A 59 9.27 18.46 -1.10
CA ASN A 59 8.95 17.81 -2.38
C ASN A 59 7.46 17.38 -2.49
N VAL A 60 6.54 18.26 -2.05
CA VAL A 60 5.10 18.03 -2.17
C VAL A 60 4.43 19.22 -2.85
N PRO A 61 3.31 19.01 -3.56
CA PRO A 61 2.56 20.08 -4.23
C PRO A 61 2.14 21.18 -3.26
N VAL A 62 2.22 22.43 -3.69
CA VAL A 62 1.70 23.55 -2.92
C VAL A 62 0.17 23.55 -3.01
N VAL A 63 -0.49 23.52 -1.86
CA VAL A 63 -1.96 23.58 -1.73
C VAL A 63 -2.29 24.59 -0.64
N PHE A 64 -2.86 25.72 -1.02
CA PHE A 64 -3.19 26.79 -0.07
C PHE A 64 -4.50 26.54 0.66
N ASP A 65 -5.53 26.16 -0.10
CA ASP A 65 -6.87 25.99 0.43
C ASP A 65 -7.69 24.94 -0.37
N PHE A 66 -8.97 24.85 -0.06
CA PHE A 66 -9.90 23.95 -0.70
C PHE A 66 -10.12 24.24 -2.19
N LYS A 67 -10.24 25.52 -2.56
CA LYS A 67 -10.46 25.92 -3.95
C LYS A 67 -9.23 25.61 -4.79
N HIS A 68 -8.03 25.88 -4.27
CA HIS A 68 -6.79 25.50 -4.94
C HIS A 68 -6.66 23.97 -5.09
N LEU A 69 -7.01 23.21 -4.05
CA LEU A 69 -7.04 21.73 -4.15
C LEU A 69 -8.00 21.24 -5.24
N SER A 70 -9.21 21.82 -5.32
CA SER A 70 -10.19 21.41 -6.35
C SER A 70 -9.67 21.63 -7.77
N LEU A 71 -9.02 22.77 -8.00
CA LEU A 71 -8.41 23.10 -9.30
C LEU A 71 -7.23 22.19 -9.65
N LEU A 72 -6.36 21.87 -8.68
CA LEU A 72 -5.27 20.92 -8.88
C LEU A 72 -5.77 19.52 -9.26
N LEU A 73 -6.89 19.11 -8.69
CA LEU A 73 -7.52 17.85 -8.95
C LEU A 73 -8.34 17.84 -10.26
N GLY A 74 -8.66 19.00 -10.81
CA GLY A 74 -9.51 19.18 -12.00
C GLY A 74 -11.00 18.99 -11.73
N TYR A 75 -11.44 19.35 -10.51
CA TYR A 75 -12.84 19.25 -10.08
C TYR A 75 -13.38 20.65 -9.75
N GLU A 76 -14.69 20.83 -9.97
CA GLU A 76 -15.38 21.99 -9.43
C GLU A 76 -15.43 21.92 -7.90
N PRO A 77 -15.37 23.07 -7.18
CA PRO A 77 -15.38 23.07 -5.71
C PRO A 77 -16.60 22.36 -5.10
N ALA A 78 -17.78 22.51 -5.70
CA ALA A 78 -18.99 21.84 -5.24
C ALA A 78 -18.89 20.31 -5.38
N GLU A 79 -18.27 19.82 -6.46
CA GLU A 79 -18.05 18.41 -6.71
C GLU A 79 -17.03 17.81 -5.72
N LEU A 80 -15.94 18.50 -5.46
CA LEU A 80 -14.97 18.05 -4.44
C LEU A 80 -15.58 18.08 -3.03
N ALA A 81 -16.43 19.09 -2.73
CA ALA A 81 -17.13 19.17 -1.46
C ALA A 81 -18.04 17.97 -1.18
N PHE A 82 -18.64 17.38 -2.23
CA PHE A 82 -19.43 16.15 -2.11
C PHE A 82 -18.60 15.02 -1.45
N TYR A 83 -17.36 14.80 -1.89
CA TYR A 83 -16.49 13.74 -1.35
C TYR A 83 -15.97 14.03 0.06
N LEU A 84 -16.04 15.27 0.51
CA LEU A 84 -15.62 15.66 1.86
C LEU A 84 -16.75 15.69 2.88
N PHE A 85 -17.96 16.07 2.44
CA PHE A 85 -19.04 16.47 3.35
C PHE A 85 -20.35 15.71 3.15
N ALA A 86 -20.54 15.02 2.01
CA ALA A 86 -21.69 14.14 1.82
C ALA A 86 -21.50 12.81 2.57
N SER A 87 -22.56 11.99 2.60
CA SER A 87 -22.47 10.65 3.17
C SER A 87 -21.41 9.80 2.46
N GLU A 88 -20.49 9.23 3.23
CA GLU A 88 -19.40 8.40 2.70
C GLU A 88 -19.92 7.15 2.00
N ASP A 89 -21.12 6.66 2.36
CA ASP A 89 -21.75 5.50 1.71
C ASP A 89 -22.12 5.76 0.24
N LEU A 90 -22.29 7.03 -0.18
CA LEU A 90 -22.50 7.39 -1.58
C LEU A 90 -21.21 7.28 -2.42
N SER A 91 -20.07 7.31 -1.77
CA SER A 91 -18.76 7.31 -2.41
C SER A 91 -18.04 5.96 -2.37
N TYR A 92 -18.57 4.96 -1.65
CA TYR A 92 -17.99 3.63 -1.51
C TYR A 92 -19.02 2.53 -1.76
N THR A 93 -18.56 1.46 -2.39
CA THR A 93 -19.32 0.20 -2.53
C THR A 93 -18.69 -0.86 -1.66
N ARG A 94 -19.48 -1.49 -0.78
CA ARG A 94 -19.01 -2.58 0.08
C ARG A 94 -19.16 -3.92 -0.63
N ILE A 95 -18.08 -4.68 -0.72
CA ILE A 95 -18.11 -6.08 -1.14
C ILE A 95 -17.55 -6.99 -0.04
N GLN A 96 -17.98 -8.25 -0.04
CA GLN A 96 -17.50 -9.27 0.89
C GLN A 96 -16.69 -10.32 0.14
N ILE A 97 -15.46 -10.57 0.58
CA ILE A 97 -14.59 -11.60 0.03
C ILE A 97 -14.40 -12.70 1.10
N PRO A 98 -14.65 -13.98 0.76
CA PRO A 98 -14.46 -15.07 1.71
C PRO A 98 -12.98 -15.21 2.12
N LYS A 99 -12.73 -15.38 3.43
CA LYS A 99 -11.39 -15.67 3.97
C LYS A 99 -11.07 -17.18 3.83
N LYS A 100 -9.80 -17.53 3.67
CA LYS A 100 -9.34 -18.94 3.59
C LYS A 100 -9.72 -19.77 4.82
N ASN A 101 -9.78 -19.18 5.99
CA ASN A 101 -10.05 -19.81 7.28
C ASN A 101 -11.51 -19.62 7.75
N GLY A 102 -12.42 -19.32 6.83
CA GLY A 102 -13.83 -19.02 7.13
C GLY A 102 -14.09 -17.54 7.46
N GLY A 103 -15.38 -17.13 7.35
CA GLY A 103 -15.81 -15.75 7.49
C GLY A 103 -15.53 -14.91 6.24
N PHE A 104 -15.83 -13.61 6.34
CA PHE A 104 -15.72 -12.68 5.22
C PHE A 104 -14.79 -11.50 5.57
N ARG A 105 -14.19 -10.92 4.53
CA ARG A 105 -13.48 -9.66 4.60
C ARG A 105 -14.31 -8.61 3.87
N ASN A 106 -14.63 -7.52 4.54
CA ASN A 106 -15.29 -6.38 3.92
C ASN A 106 -14.24 -5.54 3.18
N ILE A 107 -14.48 -5.28 1.91
CA ILE A 107 -13.67 -4.39 1.08
C ILE A 107 -14.53 -3.18 0.73
N GLU A 108 -14.05 -2.01 1.04
CA GLU A 108 -14.69 -0.73 0.74
C GLU A 108 -14.08 -0.17 -0.54
N ILE A 109 -14.79 -0.31 -1.66
CA ILE A 109 -14.30 0.13 -2.98
C ILE A 109 -14.74 1.58 -3.19
N PRO A 110 -13.82 2.54 -3.30
CA PRO A 110 -14.17 3.92 -3.63
C PRO A 110 -14.72 4.01 -5.06
N SER A 111 -15.66 4.91 -5.31
CA SER A 111 -16.14 5.26 -6.66
C SER A 111 -14.98 5.66 -7.56
N ASP A 112 -15.10 5.53 -8.87
CA ASP A 112 -13.98 5.78 -9.79
C ASP A 112 -13.43 7.21 -9.70
N ARG A 113 -14.30 8.19 -9.44
CA ARG A 113 -13.88 9.58 -9.23
C ARG A 113 -13.09 9.73 -7.92
N LEU A 114 -13.62 9.23 -6.80
CA LEU A 114 -12.90 9.25 -5.52
C LEU A 114 -11.57 8.49 -5.62
N LYS A 115 -11.57 7.34 -6.29
CA LYS A 115 -10.37 6.56 -6.58
C LYS A 115 -9.32 7.37 -7.37
N SER A 116 -9.77 8.21 -8.32
CA SER A 116 -8.89 9.08 -9.11
C SER A 116 -8.26 10.17 -8.24
N ILE A 117 -9.03 10.78 -7.34
CA ILE A 117 -8.53 11.75 -6.34
C ILE A 117 -7.51 11.08 -5.42
N GLN A 118 -7.83 9.91 -4.87
CA GLN A 118 -6.93 9.15 -3.98
C GLN A 118 -5.63 8.75 -4.70
N ARG A 119 -5.70 8.37 -5.99
CA ARG A 119 -4.51 8.10 -6.80
C ARG A 119 -3.66 9.34 -7.06
N TRP A 120 -4.30 10.49 -7.24
CA TRP A 120 -3.56 11.74 -7.40
C TRP A 120 -2.77 12.06 -6.13
N ILE A 121 -3.41 11.97 -4.94
CA ILE A 121 -2.74 12.18 -3.65
C ILE A 121 -1.61 11.15 -3.46
N LEU A 122 -1.85 9.88 -3.77
CA LEU A 122 -0.81 8.85 -3.70
C LEU A 122 0.41 9.24 -4.53
N ARG A 123 0.23 9.55 -5.81
CA ARG A 123 1.33 9.80 -6.75
C ARG A 123 2.08 11.11 -6.49
N ASN A 124 1.36 12.15 -6.09
CA ASN A 124 1.95 13.49 -5.99
C ASN A 124 2.39 13.87 -4.57
N VAL A 125 1.85 13.20 -3.54
CA VAL A 125 2.13 13.55 -2.15
C VAL A 125 2.78 12.41 -1.39
N LEU A 126 2.28 11.18 -1.53
CA LEU A 126 2.69 10.04 -0.69
C LEU A 126 3.86 9.23 -1.26
N ASP A 127 3.95 9.04 -2.59
CA ASP A 127 4.96 8.17 -3.24
C ASP A 127 6.42 8.58 -2.96
N GLY A 128 6.66 9.86 -2.65
CA GLY A 128 7.98 10.37 -2.27
C GLY A 128 8.31 10.23 -0.78
N MET A 129 7.40 9.69 0.05
CA MET A 129 7.64 9.56 1.48
C MET A 129 8.43 8.29 1.80
N GLU A 130 9.39 8.44 2.71
CA GLU A 130 10.23 7.33 3.13
C GLU A 130 9.46 6.36 4.03
N VAL A 131 9.65 5.07 3.74
CA VAL A 131 9.21 3.95 4.58
C VAL A 131 10.42 3.10 4.96
N HIS A 132 10.36 2.47 6.12
CA HIS A 132 11.47 1.70 6.68
C HIS A 132 11.96 0.61 5.69
N GLU A 133 13.25 0.32 5.70
CA GLU A 133 13.85 -0.69 4.83
C GLU A 133 13.30 -2.09 5.05
N SER A 134 12.94 -2.43 6.30
CA SER A 134 12.32 -3.71 6.67
C SER A 134 10.86 -3.85 6.24
N CYS A 135 10.25 -2.81 5.66
CA CYS A 135 8.93 -2.88 5.05
C CYS A 135 9.03 -3.41 3.63
N TYR A 136 8.44 -4.58 3.35
CA TYR A 136 8.42 -5.25 2.05
C TYR A 136 7.05 -5.20 1.37
N GLY A 137 5.97 -5.16 2.13
CA GLY A 137 4.61 -5.08 1.59
C GLY A 137 4.32 -3.73 0.96
N PHE A 138 3.66 -3.72 -0.19
CA PHE A 138 3.23 -2.52 -0.91
C PHE A 138 4.37 -1.54 -1.29
N LYS A 139 5.60 -1.98 -1.25
CA LYS A 139 6.78 -1.20 -1.58
C LYS A 139 7.21 -1.49 -3.02
N LYS A 140 7.38 -0.44 -3.83
CA LYS A 140 7.81 -0.56 -5.23
C LYS A 140 9.17 -1.27 -5.32
N GLY A 141 9.28 -2.24 -6.23
CA GLY A 141 10.51 -3.02 -6.43
C GLY A 141 10.77 -4.09 -5.36
N LYS A 142 9.81 -4.34 -4.45
CA LYS A 142 9.87 -5.41 -3.46
C LYS A 142 8.74 -6.43 -3.69
N SER A 143 9.03 -7.69 -3.42
CA SER A 143 8.10 -8.79 -3.60
C SER A 143 8.03 -9.68 -2.35
N ILE A 144 7.08 -10.62 -2.32
CA ILE A 144 7.02 -11.65 -1.29
C ILE A 144 8.26 -12.57 -1.33
N TYR A 145 8.90 -12.72 -2.51
CA TYR A 145 10.14 -13.48 -2.66
C TYR A 145 11.30 -12.79 -1.93
N ASP A 146 11.46 -11.47 -2.13
CA ASP A 146 12.49 -10.68 -1.45
C ASP A 146 12.31 -10.71 0.06
N ASN A 147 11.06 -10.63 0.53
CA ASN A 147 10.73 -10.75 1.95
C ASN A 147 11.12 -12.13 2.50
N ALA A 148 10.73 -13.20 1.82
CA ALA A 148 11.03 -14.57 2.23
C ALA A 148 12.53 -14.89 2.21
N LEU A 149 13.28 -14.31 1.26
CA LEU A 149 14.71 -14.55 1.08
C LEU A 149 15.55 -14.19 2.33
N LEU A 150 15.13 -13.15 3.06
CA LEU A 150 15.79 -12.72 4.29
C LEU A 150 15.80 -13.79 5.40
N HIS A 151 14.79 -14.65 5.38
CA HIS A 151 14.51 -15.60 6.46
C HIS A 151 14.93 -17.04 6.13
N VAL A 152 15.66 -17.23 5.01
CA VAL A 152 16.11 -18.56 4.58
C VAL A 152 17.14 -19.14 5.53
N GLY A 153 16.99 -20.44 5.88
CA GLY A 153 17.99 -21.21 6.59
C GLY A 153 18.20 -20.81 8.05
N LYS A 154 17.21 -20.18 8.66
CA LYS A 154 17.27 -19.79 10.08
C LYS A 154 16.78 -20.91 10.98
N ASP A 155 17.33 -20.99 12.20
CA ASP A 155 16.94 -22.00 13.21
C ASP A 155 15.47 -21.89 13.57
N CYS A 156 14.97 -20.66 13.63
CA CYS A 156 13.59 -20.36 13.97
C CYS A 156 13.02 -19.22 13.13
N VAL A 157 11.71 -19.30 12.87
CA VAL A 157 10.89 -18.24 12.27
C VAL A 157 9.70 -17.97 13.20
N LEU A 158 9.54 -16.73 13.61
CA LEU A 158 8.39 -16.21 14.34
C LEU A 158 7.57 -15.33 13.41
N ASN A 159 6.31 -15.71 13.17
CA ASN A 159 5.34 -14.89 12.44
C ASN A 159 4.29 -14.35 13.40
N MET A 160 4.00 -13.07 13.31
CA MET A 160 2.94 -12.36 14.05
C MET A 160 2.11 -11.55 13.07
N ASP A 161 0.84 -11.38 13.34
CA ASP A 161 -0.11 -10.68 12.45
C ASP A 161 -0.75 -9.51 13.22
N LEU A 162 -0.85 -8.35 12.58
CA LEU A 162 -1.52 -7.20 13.16
C LEU A 162 -3.03 -7.31 12.92
N LYS A 163 -3.80 -7.28 14.03
CA LYS A 163 -5.25 -7.37 13.96
C LYS A 163 -5.83 -6.09 13.35
N ASP A 164 -6.72 -6.26 12.37
CA ASP A 164 -7.47 -5.17 11.72
C ASP A 164 -6.56 -4.00 11.29
N PHE A 165 -5.40 -4.31 10.68
CA PHE A 165 -4.31 -3.38 10.41
C PHE A 165 -4.75 -2.07 9.73
N PHE A 166 -5.55 -2.13 8.65
CA PHE A 166 -6.05 -0.91 8.00
C PHE A 166 -7.07 -0.16 8.87
N PRO A 167 -8.10 -0.81 9.44
CA PRO A 167 -9.07 -0.14 10.32
C PRO A 167 -8.47 0.41 11.62
N SER A 168 -7.32 -0.07 12.09
CA SER A 168 -6.64 0.49 13.28
C SER A 168 -5.99 1.85 13.01
N ILE A 169 -5.77 2.21 11.74
CA ILE A 169 -5.21 3.50 11.35
C ILE A 169 -6.34 4.52 11.26
N THR A 170 -6.29 5.52 12.12
CA THR A 170 -7.34 6.53 12.27
C THR A 170 -7.17 7.71 11.32
N GLN A 171 -8.24 8.47 11.09
CA GLN A 171 -8.19 9.73 10.36
C GLN A 171 -7.17 10.72 10.97
N LYS A 172 -6.98 10.68 12.30
CA LYS A 172 -5.97 11.49 12.99
C LYS A 172 -4.56 11.10 12.59
N ASP A 173 -4.29 9.81 12.42
CA ASP A 173 -2.97 9.34 11.97
C ASP A 173 -2.70 9.80 10.54
N VAL A 174 -3.69 9.70 9.67
CA VAL A 174 -3.62 10.18 8.28
C VAL A 174 -3.44 11.71 8.25
N PHE A 175 -4.20 12.47 9.05
CA PHE A 175 -4.02 13.91 9.20
C PHE A 175 -2.58 14.28 9.58
N ASN A 176 -2.00 13.57 10.56
CA ASN A 176 -0.66 13.83 11.05
C ASN A 176 0.42 13.64 9.98
N ILE A 177 0.23 12.73 9.01
CA ILE A 177 1.14 12.57 7.87
C ILE A 177 1.28 13.89 7.11
N PHE A 178 0.15 14.48 6.70
CA PHE A 178 0.14 15.70 5.90
C PHE A 178 0.56 16.93 6.71
N TYR A 179 0.13 17.03 7.97
CA TYR A 179 0.51 18.12 8.84
C TYR A 179 2.03 18.15 9.10
N LYS A 180 2.66 16.99 9.34
CA LYS A 180 4.13 16.86 9.47
C LYS A 180 4.87 17.20 8.17
N LYS A 181 4.24 17.01 7.01
CA LYS A 181 4.79 17.40 5.70
C LYS A 181 4.70 18.92 5.45
N GLY A 182 4.04 19.68 6.32
CA GLY A 182 4.02 21.14 6.27
C GLY A 182 2.71 21.75 5.79
N TYR A 183 1.72 20.95 5.44
CA TYR A 183 0.40 21.46 5.06
C TYR A 183 -0.31 22.13 6.24
N THR A 184 -1.19 23.10 5.93
CA THR A 184 -2.04 23.73 6.94
C THR A 184 -2.97 22.70 7.58
N LYS A 185 -3.51 22.99 8.78
CA LYS A 185 -4.51 22.13 9.43
C LYS A 185 -5.71 21.85 8.53
N LYS A 186 -6.20 22.86 7.80
CA LYS A 186 -7.35 22.71 6.89
C LYS A 186 -7.03 21.76 5.74
N VAL A 187 -5.91 21.95 5.04
CA VAL A 187 -5.50 21.10 3.92
C VAL A 187 -5.22 19.67 4.39
N SER A 188 -4.54 19.51 5.52
CA SER A 188 -4.30 18.18 6.11
C SER A 188 -5.60 17.45 6.46
N TYR A 189 -6.61 18.17 6.95
CA TYR A 189 -7.94 17.62 7.21
C TYR A 189 -8.64 17.18 5.92
N TYR A 190 -8.56 17.97 4.84
CA TYR A 190 -9.16 17.60 3.55
C TYR A 190 -8.54 16.32 2.99
N PHE A 191 -7.22 16.21 3.01
CA PHE A 191 -6.55 14.97 2.59
C PHE A 191 -6.96 13.78 3.45
N ALA A 192 -6.94 13.94 4.78
CA ALA A 192 -7.34 12.88 5.69
C ALA A 192 -8.77 12.41 5.44
N LYS A 193 -9.71 13.34 5.24
CA LYS A 193 -11.13 13.04 4.97
C LYS A 193 -11.33 12.29 3.65
N ILE A 194 -10.61 12.67 2.58
CA ILE A 194 -10.65 12.00 1.27
C ILE A 194 -10.11 10.55 1.35
N LEU A 195 -9.17 10.31 2.25
CA LEU A 195 -8.41 9.06 2.32
C LEU A 195 -8.94 8.09 3.37
N THR A 196 -9.87 8.52 4.22
CA THR A 196 -10.51 7.66 5.24
C THR A 196 -11.99 7.47 4.97
N LYS A 197 -12.57 6.42 5.52
CA LYS A 197 -14.00 6.15 5.57
C LYS A 197 -14.38 5.80 7.01
N ASP A 198 -15.48 6.37 7.52
CA ASP A 198 -15.94 6.17 8.91
C ASP A 198 -14.82 6.46 9.95
N GLY A 199 -13.95 7.42 9.64
CA GLY A 199 -12.84 7.83 10.52
C GLY A 199 -11.63 6.90 10.54
N VAL A 200 -11.58 5.86 9.69
CA VAL A 200 -10.49 4.89 9.60
C VAL A 200 -10.02 4.66 8.17
N LEU A 201 -8.86 4.02 8.01
CA LEU A 201 -8.29 3.74 6.69
C LEU A 201 -9.04 2.56 6.02
N PRO A 202 -9.70 2.76 4.84
CA PRO A 202 -10.49 1.73 4.21
C PRO A 202 -9.65 0.65 3.53
N GLN A 203 -10.11 -0.61 3.58
CA GLN A 203 -9.57 -1.66 2.72
C GLN A 203 -10.19 -1.54 1.33
N GLY A 204 -9.41 -1.08 0.34
CA GLY A 204 -9.85 -0.93 -1.07
C GLY A 204 -9.46 0.40 -1.70
N SER A 205 -9.09 1.41 -0.91
CA SER A 205 -8.50 2.64 -1.43
C SER A 205 -7.10 2.38 -2.01
N PRO A 206 -6.76 2.96 -3.16
CA PRO A 206 -5.43 2.83 -3.75
C PRO A 206 -4.31 3.45 -2.91
N ALA A 207 -4.64 4.40 -2.03
CA ALA A 207 -3.65 5.09 -1.18
C ALA A 207 -3.43 4.38 0.18
N SER A 208 -4.38 3.55 0.62
CA SER A 208 -4.31 2.88 1.93
C SER A 208 -3.03 2.06 2.15
N PRO A 209 -2.51 1.32 1.17
CA PRO A 209 -1.27 0.57 1.33
C PRO A 209 -0.06 1.45 1.68
N MET A 210 0.11 2.58 0.99
CA MET A 210 1.23 3.50 1.25
C MET A 210 1.07 4.22 2.59
N ILE A 211 -0.14 4.67 2.91
CA ILE A 211 -0.46 5.31 4.19
C ILE A 211 -0.14 4.36 5.35
N SER A 212 -0.56 3.09 5.25
CA SER A 212 -0.30 2.10 6.30
C SER A 212 1.20 1.89 6.53
N ASN A 213 2.01 1.91 5.49
CA ASN A 213 3.46 1.82 5.61
C ASN A 213 4.07 3.06 6.27
N ILE A 214 3.59 4.26 5.94
CA ILE A 214 4.07 5.51 6.54
C ILE A 214 3.73 5.56 8.04
N VAL A 215 2.50 5.18 8.42
CA VAL A 215 2.08 5.14 9.83
C VAL A 215 2.89 4.12 10.62
N ALA A 216 3.09 2.92 10.07
CA ALA A 216 3.86 1.87 10.72
C ALA A 216 5.39 2.08 10.70
N ASN A 217 5.90 3.19 10.13
CA ASN A 217 7.34 3.43 10.00
C ASN A 217 8.07 3.48 11.36
N HIS A 218 7.43 4.03 12.39
CA HIS A 218 7.99 4.09 13.75
C HIS A 218 7.97 2.71 14.41
N LEU A 219 6.90 1.95 14.23
CA LEU A 219 6.83 0.54 14.64
C LEU A 219 7.98 -0.26 14.02
N ASP A 220 8.18 -0.13 12.69
CA ASP A 220 9.24 -0.86 11.98
C ASP A 220 10.63 -0.52 12.52
N LYS A 221 10.90 0.76 12.84
CA LYS A 221 12.17 1.17 13.46
C LYS A 221 12.39 0.48 14.79
N ARG A 222 11.40 0.52 15.69
CA ARG A 222 11.52 -0.10 17.02
C ARG A 222 11.70 -1.60 16.96
N LEU A 223 10.93 -2.28 16.11
CA LEU A 223 11.01 -3.73 15.95
C LEU A 223 12.32 -4.17 15.30
N ASN A 224 12.85 -3.38 14.37
CA ASN A 224 14.15 -3.65 13.76
C ASN A 224 15.31 -3.49 14.76
N GLU A 225 15.27 -2.48 15.61
CA GLU A 225 16.26 -2.32 16.68
C GLU A 225 16.17 -3.46 17.71
N LEU A 226 14.97 -3.87 18.09
CA LEU A 226 14.79 -5.05 18.94
C LEU A 226 15.38 -6.31 18.30
N ALA A 227 15.15 -6.51 16.99
CA ALA A 227 15.69 -7.65 16.25
C ALA A 227 17.22 -7.69 16.30
N LYS A 228 17.89 -6.54 16.16
CA LYS A 228 19.36 -6.43 16.29
C LYS A 228 19.84 -6.88 17.66
N CYS A 229 19.15 -6.51 18.74
CA CYS A 229 19.51 -6.94 20.11
C CYS A 229 19.47 -8.46 20.30
N TYR A 230 18.64 -9.15 19.51
CA TYR A 230 18.52 -10.62 19.53
C TYR A 230 19.31 -11.34 18.42
N ASN A 231 20.17 -10.63 17.67
CA ASN A 231 20.86 -11.14 16.49
C ASN A 231 19.89 -11.83 15.50
N SER A 232 18.73 -11.24 15.32
CA SER A 232 17.66 -11.75 14.48
C SER A 232 17.35 -10.79 13.32
N VAL A 233 16.68 -11.30 12.29
CA VAL A 233 16.22 -10.55 11.13
C VAL A 233 14.76 -10.21 11.32
N TYR A 234 14.40 -8.97 11.02
CA TYR A 234 13.03 -8.47 11.04
C TYR A 234 12.58 -8.05 9.65
N SER A 235 11.35 -8.36 9.31
CA SER A 235 10.66 -7.77 8.17
C SER A 235 9.15 -7.66 8.41
N ARG A 236 8.49 -6.74 7.68
CA ARG A 236 7.04 -6.60 7.66
C ARG A 236 6.50 -6.62 6.23
N TYR A 237 5.49 -7.41 5.99
CA TYR A 237 4.72 -7.42 4.74
C TYR A 237 3.25 -7.13 5.05
N ALA A 238 2.82 -5.88 4.88
CA ALA A 238 1.50 -5.39 5.29
C ALA A 238 1.27 -5.58 6.80
N ASP A 239 0.30 -6.43 7.17
CA ASP A 239 -0.03 -6.84 8.53
C ASP A 239 0.83 -8.01 9.05
N ASP A 240 1.53 -8.73 8.17
CA ASP A 240 2.39 -9.85 8.54
C ASP A 240 3.79 -9.37 9.02
N ILE A 241 4.14 -9.62 10.27
CA ILE A 241 5.42 -9.36 10.90
C ILE A 241 6.20 -10.68 10.99
N THR A 242 7.45 -10.69 10.58
CA THR A 242 8.32 -11.86 10.64
C THR A 242 9.63 -11.54 11.33
N PHE A 243 9.99 -12.37 12.31
CA PHE A 243 11.34 -12.43 12.88
C PHE A 243 11.95 -13.79 12.58
N SER A 244 13.27 -13.84 12.35
CA SER A 244 13.97 -15.10 12.19
C SER A 244 15.40 -15.03 12.73
N GLY A 245 15.87 -16.12 13.34
CA GLY A 245 17.18 -16.16 13.97
C GLY A 245 17.37 -17.44 14.78
N ALA A 246 18.13 -17.34 15.86
CA ALA A 246 18.35 -18.43 16.79
C ALA A 246 17.09 -18.77 17.62
N THR A 247 17.11 -19.88 18.35
CA THR A 247 15.93 -20.40 19.08
C THR A 247 15.42 -19.47 20.19
N ASN A 248 16.24 -18.54 20.68
CA ASN A 248 15.87 -17.59 21.72
C ASN A 248 14.92 -16.48 21.27
N ILE A 249 14.66 -16.32 19.94
CA ILE A 249 13.74 -15.27 19.43
C ILE A 249 12.29 -15.45 19.97
N LYS A 250 11.92 -16.63 20.43
CA LYS A 250 10.63 -16.85 21.09
C LYS A 250 10.43 -15.93 22.31
N ASN A 251 11.51 -15.62 23.02
CA ASN A 251 11.46 -14.75 24.20
C ASN A 251 11.18 -13.28 23.86
N MET A 252 11.23 -12.92 22.58
CA MET A 252 10.87 -11.56 22.12
C MET A 252 9.35 -11.30 22.13
N ILE A 253 8.52 -12.35 22.08
CA ILE A 253 7.06 -12.21 21.88
C ILE A 253 6.44 -11.18 22.85
N PRO A 254 6.66 -11.21 24.18
CA PRO A 254 6.06 -10.24 25.10
C PRO A 254 6.51 -8.80 24.80
N VAL A 255 7.78 -8.61 24.48
CA VAL A 255 8.34 -7.28 24.19
C VAL A 255 7.83 -6.76 22.85
N VAL A 256 7.75 -7.62 21.81
CA VAL A 256 7.19 -7.28 20.51
C VAL A 256 5.72 -6.89 20.66
N THR A 257 4.94 -7.67 21.42
CA THR A 257 3.52 -7.35 21.68
C THR A 257 3.38 -5.99 22.34
N LYS A 258 4.18 -5.71 23.38
CA LYS A 258 4.16 -4.41 24.07
C LYS A 258 4.50 -3.26 23.12
N ILE A 259 5.52 -3.40 22.27
CA ILE A 259 5.90 -2.37 21.28
C ILE A 259 4.74 -2.13 20.30
N ILE A 260 4.08 -3.18 19.81
CA ILE A 260 2.93 -3.10 18.90
C ILE A 260 1.76 -2.33 19.57
N GLU A 261 1.48 -2.61 20.82
CA GLU A 261 0.40 -1.93 21.60
C GLU A 261 0.73 -0.46 21.84
N GLU A 262 1.97 -0.13 22.17
CA GLU A 262 2.43 1.26 22.34
C GLU A 262 2.34 2.09 21.04
N GLU A 263 2.40 1.43 19.87
CA GLU A 263 2.20 2.05 18.55
C GLU A 263 0.71 2.03 18.09
N ASN A 264 -0.22 1.75 19.02
CA ASN A 264 -1.67 1.70 18.80
C ASN A 264 -2.12 0.60 17.82
N PHE A 265 -1.37 -0.48 17.67
CA PHE A 265 -1.76 -1.69 16.96
C PHE A 265 -2.07 -2.82 17.96
N GLN A 266 -2.69 -3.88 17.48
CA GLN A 266 -2.98 -5.09 18.26
C GLN A 266 -2.43 -6.32 17.56
N VAL A 267 -1.91 -7.28 18.33
CA VAL A 267 -1.47 -8.58 17.81
C VAL A 267 -2.67 -9.51 17.67
N ASN A 268 -2.72 -10.23 16.57
CA ASN A 268 -3.63 -11.36 16.40
C ASN A 268 -2.97 -12.63 16.96
N GLU A 269 -3.22 -12.91 18.24
CA GLU A 269 -2.62 -14.03 18.95
C GLU A 269 -2.88 -15.39 18.26
N GLN A 270 -4.07 -15.59 17.69
CA GLN A 270 -4.46 -16.83 17.02
C GLN A 270 -3.62 -17.10 15.75
N LYS A 271 -3.02 -16.06 15.19
CA LYS A 271 -2.15 -16.16 14.01
C LYS A 271 -0.66 -16.12 14.35
N THR A 272 -0.30 -15.90 15.61
CA THR A 272 1.10 -15.96 16.05
C THR A 272 1.61 -17.38 15.93
N ARG A 273 2.68 -17.59 15.16
CA ARG A 273 3.25 -18.89 14.87
C ARG A 273 4.76 -18.86 15.04
N TYR A 274 5.27 -19.90 15.64
CA TYR A 274 6.69 -20.12 15.84
C TYR A 274 7.08 -21.47 15.26
N ALA A 275 8.07 -21.50 14.38
CA ALA A 275 8.51 -22.71 13.70
C ALA A 275 10.02 -22.90 13.81
N TYR A 276 10.47 -24.06 14.32
CA TYR A 276 11.86 -24.48 14.34
C TYR A 276 12.33 -24.96 12.95
N TYR A 277 13.65 -25.07 12.72
CA TYR A 277 14.25 -25.49 11.45
C TYR A 277 13.77 -26.87 10.95
N TYR A 278 13.40 -27.79 11.85
CA TYR A 278 12.87 -29.12 11.51
C TYR A 278 11.36 -29.10 11.22
N GLN A 279 10.69 -27.99 11.46
CA GLN A 279 9.29 -27.75 11.12
C GLN A 279 9.21 -26.99 9.81
N ARG A 280 8.01 -26.91 9.23
CA ARG A 280 7.75 -26.09 8.07
C ARG A 280 7.81 -24.61 8.45
N GLN A 281 8.86 -23.93 7.98
CA GLN A 281 9.01 -22.47 8.10
C GLN A 281 8.42 -21.81 6.87
N GLU A 282 7.49 -20.92 7.08
CA GLU A 282 6.77 -20.22 6.02
C GLU A 282 6.76 -18.71 6.27
N VAL A 283 7.07 -17.92 5.22
CA VAL A 283 7.05 -16.46 5.23
C VAL A 283 6.29 -15.99 4.00
N THR A 284 5.25 -15.18 4.19
CA THR A 284 4.38 -14.67 3.09
C THR A 284 3.93 -15.75 2.10
N GLY A 285 3.63 -16.98 2.61
CA GLY A 285 3.18 -18.09 1.80
C GLY A 285 4.28 -18.90 1.11
N LEU A 286 5.55 -18.56 1.30
CA LEU A 286 6.70 -19.29 0.76
C LEU A 286 7.45 -20.05 1.84
N ILE A 287 8.02 -21.22 1.51
CA ILE A 287 8.82 -22.05 2.41
C ILE A 287 10.25 -21.51 2.42
N VAL A 288 10.85 -21.38 3.61
CA VAL A 288 12.18 -20.77 3.79
C VAL A 288 13.19 -21.68 4.52
N ASN A 289 12.90 -22.96 4.74
CA ASN A 289 13.79 -23.87 5.49
C ASN A 289 15.22 -23.95 4.93
N LYS A 290 15.39 -24.24 3.63
CA LYS A 290 16.72 -24.37 2.98
C LYS A 290 16.94 -23.34 1.86
N LYS A 291 15.88 -23.03 1.14
CA LYS A 291 15.80 -22.02 0.06
C LYS A 291 14.37 -21.55 -0.02
N VAL A 292 14.16 -20.39 -0.67
CA VAL A 292 12.79 -19.97 -0.97
C VAL A 292 12.17 -20.97 -1.93
N SER A 293 11.03 -21.49 -1.56
CA SER A 293 10.32 -22.48 -2.40
C SER A 293 8.80 -22.42 -2.21
N ILE A 294 8.09 -22.90 -3.22
CA ILE A 294 6.63 -22.95 -3.22
C ILE A 294 6.16 -24.17 -2.44
N PRO A 295 5.08 -24.05 -1.65
CA PRO A 295 4.48 -25.20 -0.97
C PRO A 295 4.14 -26.34 -1.94
N LYS A 296 4.55 -27.57 -1.64
CA LYS A 296 4.28 -28.74 -2.47
C LYS A 296 2.79 -28.93 -2.79
N LYS A 297 1.92 -28.58 -1.83
CA LYS A 297 0.46 -28.63 -2.03
C LYS A 297 0.02 -27.72 -3.18
N TYR A 298 0.52 -26.48 -3.23
CA TYR A 298 0.20 -25.52 -4.28
C TYR A 298 0.60 -26.05 -5.68
N LEU A 299 1.84 -26.54 -5.81
CA LEU A 299 2.32 -27.12 -7.08
C LEU A 299 1.48 -28.31 -7.51
N ARG A 300 1.14 -29.19 -6.58
CA ARG A 300 0.31 -30.39 -6.87
C ARG A 300 -1.09 -30.00 -7.34
N GLU A 301 -1.71 -29.03 -6.70
CA GLU A 301 -3.04 -28.52 -7.09
C GLU A 301 -2.98 -27.88 -8.48
N LEU A 302 -1.98 -27.05 -8.76
CA LEU A 302 -1.80 -26.43 -10.07
C LEU A 302 -1.57 -27.47 -11.18
N SER A 303 -0.64 -28.43 -10.98
CA SER A 303 -0.40 -29.51 -11.96
C SER A 303 -1.64 -30.36 -12.19
N LYS A 304 -2.44 -30.60 -11.15
CA LYS A 304 -3.70 -31.34 -11.26
C LYS A 304 -4.73 -30.57 -12.11
N GLU A 305 -4.87 -29.28 -11.91
CA GLU A 305 -5.77 -28.43 -12.72
C GLU A 305 -5.34 -28.46 -14.20
N ILE A 306 -4.03 -28.30 -14.48
CA ILE A 306 -3.47 -28.33 -15.84
C ILE A 306 -3.75 -29.68 -16.50
N TYR A 307 -3.42 -30.80 -15.83
CA TYR A 307 -3.66 -32.14 -16.34
C TYR A 307 -5.14 -32.38 -16.73
N TYR A 308 -6.09 -31.93 -15.91
CA TYR A 308 -7.50 -32.10 -16.23
C TYR A 308 -7.96 -31.22 -17.40
N CYS A 309 -7.45 -30.01 -17.51
CA CYS A 309 -7.72 -29.14 -18.66
C CYS A 309 -7.17 -29.73 -19.96
N GLN A 310 -5.95 -30.30 -19.95
CA GLN A 310 -5.37 -30.95 -21.12
C GLN A 310 -6.12 -32.21 -21.52
N LYS A 311 -6.51 -33.04 -20.54
CA LYS A 311 -7.09 -34.38 -20.81
C LYS A 311 -8.57 -34.33 -21.18
N TYR A 312 -9.37 -33.46 -20.57
CA TYR A 312 -10.81 -33.44 -20.68
C TYR A 312 -11.38 -32.15 -21.26
N GLY A 313 -10.53 -31.18 -21.59
CA GLY A 313 -10.92 -29.84 -22.00
C GLY A 313 -11.26 -28.93 -20.82
N VAL A 314 -11.14 -27.62 -21.06
CA VAL A 314 -11.33 -26.58 -20.05
C VAL A 314 -12.79 -26.55 -19.58
N SER A 315 -13.74 -26.56 -20.51
CA SER A 315 -15.19 -26.48 -20.23
C SER A 315 -15.65 -27.65 -19.35
N SER A 316 -15.24 -28.89 -19.67
CA SER A 316 -15.57 -30.09 -18.88
C SER A 316 -14.99 -30.00 -17.46
N HIS A 317 -13.75 -29.52 -17.31
CA HIS A 317 -13.13 -29.35 -16.01
C HIS A 317 -13.84 -28.30 -15.15
N LEU A 318 -14.21 -27.17 -15.73
CA LEU A 318 -14.93 -26.07 -15.03
C LEU A 318 -16.31 -26.54 -14.55
N ILE A 319 -17.08 -27.22 -15.40
CA ILE A 319 -18.38 -27.78 -15.04
C ILE A 319 -18.24 -28.78 -13.88
N LYS A 320 -17.29 -29.71 -13.98
CA LYS A 320 -17.08 -30.76 -12.97
C LYS A 320 -16.64 -30.21 -11.61
N THR A 321 -15.91 -29.10 -11.61
CA THR A 321 -15.40 -28.48 -10.37
C THR A 321 -16.32 -27.37 -9.84
N GLY A 322 -17.43 -27.04 -10.53
CA GLY A 322 -18.31 -25.93 -10.17
C GLY A 322 -17.58 -24.58 -10.18
N ASN A 323 -16.57 -24.45 -11.03
CA ASN A 323 -15.77 -23.23 -11.09
C ASN A 323 -16.35 -22.27 -12.14
N HIS A 324 -16.86 -21.13 -11.66
CA HIS A 324 -17.51 -20.09 -12.49
C HIS A 324 -16.63 -18.85 -12.73
N LYS A 325 -15.30 -19.00 -12.69
CA LYS A 325 -14.39 -17.86 -12.92
C LYS A 325 -14.40 -17.44 -14.38
N SER A 326 -14.84 -16.20 -14.64
CA SER A 326 -14.93 -15.64 -15.99
C SER A 326 -13.58 -15.50 -16.71
N PHE A 327 -12.47 -15.38 -15.98
CA PHE A 327 -11.11 -15.23 -16.52
C PHE A 327 -10.23 -16.39 -16.04
N TYR A 328 -10.65 -17.61 -16.33
CA TYR A 328 -9.96 -18.80 -15.80
C TYR A 328 -8.56 -18.99 -16.40
N LYS A 329 -8.38 -18.69 -17.70
CA LYS A 329 -7.07 -18.70 -18.38
C LYS A 329 -6.09 -17.80 -17.66
N GLU A 330 -6.44 -16.52 -17.51
CA GLU A 330 -5.61 -15.51 -16.83
C GLU A 330 -5.30 -15.91 -15.39
N HIS A 331 -6.27 -16.51 -14.71
CA HIS A 331 -6.06 -17.05 -13.37
C HIS A 331 -5.00 -18.16 -13.34
N MET A 332 -5.02 -19.08 -14.29
CA MET A 332 -4.04 -20.17 -14.40
C MET A 332 -2.65 -19.65 -14.76
N TYR A 333 -2.56 -18.72 -15.72
CA TYR A 333 -1.29 -18.05 -16.04
C TYR A 333 -0.76 -17.25 -14.85
N GLY A 334 -1.61 -16.53 -14.11
CA GLY A 334 -1.22 -15.84 -12.87
C GLY A 334 -0.61 -16.79 -11.83
N LYS A 335 -1.17 -18.01 -11.67
CA LYS A 335 -0.59 -19.05 -10.82
C LYS A 335 0.78 -19.54 -11.34
N ALA A 336 0.93 -19.68 -12.65
CA ALA A 336 2.19 -20.12 -13.27
C ALA A 336 3.28 -19.04 -13.14
N TYR A 337 2.95 -17.77 -13.37
CA TYR A 337 3.89 -16.65 -13.16
C TYR A 337 4.33 -16.52 -11.70
N PHE A 338 3.43 -16.80 -10.74
CA PHE A 338 3.82 -16.89 -9.33
C PHE A 338 4.86 -17.99 -9.10
N VAL A 339 4.71 -19.16 -9.73
CA VAL A 339 5.73 -20.22 -9.67
C VAL A 339 7.03 -19.75 -10.33
N ASN A 340 6.95 -19.11 -11.48
CA ASN A 340 8.10 -18.62 -12.24
C ASN A 340 8.90 -17.53 -11.49
N MET A 341 8.24 -16.72 -10.67
CA MET A 341 8.89 -15.73 -9.82
C MET A 341 9.81 -16.38 -8.77
N VAL A 342 9.42 -17.55 -8.26
CA VAL A 342 10.14 -18.25 -7.18
C VAL A 342 11.12 -19.30 -7.73
N ASP A 343 10.75 -20.02 -8.77
CA ASP A 343 11.51 -21.11 -9.40
C ASP A 343 11.30 -21.02 -10.92
N LYS A 344 12.26 -20.39 -11.60
CA LYS A 344 12.17 -20.10 -13.03
C LYS A 344 12.04 -21.36 -13.88
N GLU A 345 12.80 -22.42 -13.55
CA GLU A 345 12.77 -23.68 -14.30
C GLU A 345 11.41 -24.34 -14.24
N LYS A 346 10.87 -24.51 -13.02
CA LYS A 346 9.51 -25.06 -12.84
C LYS A 346 8.43 -24.16 -13.42
N GLY A 347 8.57 -22.86 -13.26
CA GLY A 347 7.62 -21.89 -13.79
C GLY A 347 7.55 -21.95 -15.31
N GLN A 348 8.69 -21.99 -16.00
CA GLN A 348 8.73 -22.10 -17.45
C GLN A 348 8.11 -23.42 -17.94
N LYS A 349 8.39 -24.54 -17.25
CA LYS A 349 7.75 -25.83 -17.57
C LYS A 349 6.23 -25.73 -17.49
N ILE A 350 5.70 -25.16 -16.41
CA ILE A 350 4.26 -24.98 -16.21
C ILE A 350 3.65 -24.03 -17.25
N LEU A 351 4.34 -22.96 -17.62
CA LEU A 351 3.88 -22.05 -18.68
C LEU A 351 3.78 -22.77 -20.03
N ASN A 352 4.78 -23.58 -20.41
CA ASN A 352 4.74 -24.38 -21.63
C ASN A 352 3.60 -25.42 -21.61
N GLU A 353 3.30 -26.03 -20.45
CA GLU A 353 2.16 -26.92 -20.28
C GLU A 353 0.83 -26.17 -20.46
N LEU A 354 0.70 -24.92 -19.97
CA LEU A 354 -0.49 -24.08 -20.16
C LEU A 354 -0.64 -23.62 -21.62
N ASP A 355 0.46 -23.33 -22.33
CA ASP A 355 0.44 -22.95 -23.75
C ASP A 355 -0.06 -24.08 -24.66
N SER A 356 0.06 -25.34 -24.22
CA SER A 356 -0.47 -26.49 -24.95
C SER A 356 -1.97 -26.74 -24.77
N ILE A 357 -2.66 -26.01 -23.88
CA ILE A 357 -4.08 -26.15 -23.64
C ILE A 357 -4.87 -25.37 -24.70
N MET A 358 -5.85 -25.99 -25.34
CA MET A 358 -6.86 -25.29 -26.13
C MET A 358 -7.84 -24.56 -25.18
N TRP A 359 -7.64 -23.24 -25.09
CA TRP A 359 -8.51 -22.39 -24.29
C TRP A 359 -9.75 -22.02 -25.13
N GLU A 360 -10.82 -22.75 -24.91
CA GLU A 360 -12.13 -22.42 -25.47
C GLU A 360 -12.82 -21.38 -24.58
N TYR A 361 -13.30 -20.32 -25.19
CA TYR A 361 -14.13 -19.31 -24.54
C TYR A 361 -15.57 -19.39 -25.09
#